data_e18b4e6a9dc2eb0d2c4598d57056df8c
#
_entry.id   e18b4e6a9dc2eb0d2c4598d57056df8c
#
_cell.length_a   1.000
_cell.length_b   1.000
_cell.length_c   1.000
_cell.angle_alpha   90.00
_cell.angle_beta   90.00
_cell.angle_gamma   90.00
#
_symmetry.space_group_name_H-M   'P 1'
#
loop_
_entity.id
_entity.type
_entity.pdbx_description
1 polymer ?
#
loop_
_entity_poly.entity_id
_entity_poly.type
_entity_poly.pdbx_seq_one_letter_code
_entity_poly.pdbx_strand_id
1 'polypeptide(L)'
;MKILVMSDSHGWDYNAAEAVRREKTMDALIHLGDAQETMAQFLRGSGVRCPAYMVEGNCDMNGYFPREQIVELGGHRLLLTHGHDFYVRFGTEELHDEAVRNQCDIAVFGHTHKPLIEETDPSVLILNPGSISSPRQENGRPSYLVLELQADRRPVATLRYL
;
A
#
# COMPACT_ATOMS: atom_id res chain seq x y z
N MET A 1 1.96 13.73 8.61
CA MET A 1 2.41 13.26 7.29
C MET A 1 1.23 12.57 6.64
N LYS A 2 0.86 12.94 5.40
CA LYS A 2 -0.25 12.34 4.65
C LYS A 2 0.34 11.45 3.54
N ILE A 3 -0.01 10.17 3.54
CA ILE A 3 0.51 9.18 2.61
C ILE A 3 -0.65 8.59 1.80
N LEU A 4 -0.50 8.57 0.48
CA LEU A 4 -1.41 7.86 -0.41
C LEU A 4 -0.92 6.42 -0.59
N VAL A 5 -1.75 5.45 -0.28
CA VAL A 5 -1.42 4.02 -0.39
C VAL A 5 -2.31 3.36 -1.41
N MET A 6 -1.73 2.69 -2.39
CA MET A 6 -2.43 1.95 -3.44
C MET A 6 -1.71 0.65 -3.79
N SER A 7 -2.38 -0.22 -4.51
CA SER A 7 -1.86 -1.52 -4.94
C SER A 7 -2.58 -2.01 -6.20
N ASP A 8 -1.98 -2.97 -6.88
CA ASP A 8 -2.63 -3.77 -7.91
C ASP A 8 -3.23 -2.91 -9.03
N SER A 9 -2.39 -2.01 -9.61
CA SER A 9 -2.77 -1.13 -10.74
C SER A 9 -2.77 -1.86 -12.08
N HIS A 10 -1.95 -2.92 -12.23
CA HIS A 10 -1.88 -3.76 -13.44
C HIS A 10 -1.74 -2.95 -14.73
N GLY A 11 -0.91 -1.90 -14.72
CA GLY A 11 -0.69 -1.01 -15.87
C GLY A 11 -1.86 -0.05 -16.19
N TRP A 12 -2.85 0.06 -15.32
CA TRP A 12 -3.97 0.99 -15.49
C TRP A 12 -3.78 2.28 -14.68
N ASP A 13 -2.94 3.18 -15.19
CA ASP A 13 -2.55 4.43 -14.50
C ASP A 13 -3.68 5.43 -14.32
N TYR A 14 -4.76 5.33 -15.12
CA TYR A 14 -5.86 6.28 -15.07
C TYR A 14 -6.45 6.42 -13.65
N ASN A 15 -6.73 5.30 -13.00
CA ASN A 15 -7.29 5.31 -11.66
C ASN A 15 -6.29 5.81 -10.61
N ALA A 16 -5.01 5.46 -10.76
CA ALA A 16 -3.95 5.99 -9.91
C ALA A 16 -3.82 7.51 -10.04
N ALA A 17 -3.84 8.03 -11.28
CA ALA A 17 -3.83 9.47 -11.54
C ALA A 17 -5.06 10.17 -10.96
N GLU A 18 -6.24 9.54 -11.05
CA GLU A 18 -7.47 10.08 -10.46
C GLU A 18 -7.39 10.15 -8.93
N ALA A 19 -6.86 9.11 -8.25
CA ALA A 19 -6.63 9.13 -6.81
C ALA A 19 -5.68 10.27 -6.41
N VAL A 20 -4.55 10.40 -7.12
CA VAL A 20 -3.58 11.50 -6.92
C VAL A 20 -4.26 12.86 -7.08
N ARG A 21 -5.08 13.04 -8.11
CA ARG A 21 -5.81 14.29 -8.37
C ARG A 21 -6.81 14.62 -7.26
N ARG A 22 -7.52 13.62 -6.72
CA ARG A 22 -8.51 13.81 -5.64
C ARG A 22 -7.84 14.22 -4.33
N GLU A 23 -6.72 13.60 -4.01
CA GLU A 23 -6.02 13.85 -2.74
C GLU A 23 -5.19 15.15 -2.75
N LYS A 24 -4.94 15.74 -3.91
CA LYS A 24 -4.27 17.04 -4.16
C LYS A 24 -2.88 17.17 -3.55
N THR A 25 -2.76 17.03 -2.22
CA THR A 25 -1.51 17.13 -1.47
C THR A 25 -1.25 15.83 -0.73
N MET A 26 -0.05 15.30 -0.88
CA MET A 26 0.46 14.16 -0.15
C MET A 26 1.96 14.33 0.06
N ASP A 27 2.47 13.80 1.17
CA ASP A 27 3.89 13.86 1.51
C ASP A 27 4.66 12.68 0.93
N ALA A 28 3.97 11.55 0.70
CA ALA A 28 4.53 10.35 0.09
C ALA A 28 3.44 9.52 -0.60
N LEU A 29 3.87 8.62 -1.49
CA LEU A 29 3.05 7.57 -2.09
C LEU A 29 3.68 6.21 -1.80
N ILE A 30 2.83 5.21 -1.51
CA ILE A 30 3.19 3.80 -1.40
C ILE A 30 2.40 3.02 -2.44
N HIS A 31 3.09 2.20 -3.26
CA HIS A 31 2.48 1.23 -4.16
C HIS A 31 2.94 -0.18 -3.82
N LEU A 32 2.00 -1.05 -3.52
CA LEU A 32 2.28 -2.37 -2.93
C LEU A 32 2.35 -3.52 -3.96
N GLY A 33 2.85 -3.22 -5.14
CA GLY A 33 3.14 -4.22 -6.17
C GLY A 33 2.00 -4.47 -7.15
N ASP A 34 2.28 -5.36 -8.12
CA ASP A 34 1.45 -5.62 -9.29
C ASP A 34 1.16 -4.33 -10.10
N ALA A 35 2.20 -3.51 -10.26
CA ALA A 35 2.16 -2.33 -11.11
C ALA A 35 2.31 -2.69 -12.60
N GLN A 36 3.10 -3.72 -12.90
CA GLN A 36 3.47 -4.19 -14.25
C GLN A 36 4.22 -3.14 -15.09
N GLU A 37 4.86 -2.19 -14.43
CA GLU A 37 5.59 -1.10 -15.05
C GLU A 37 6.78 -0.64 -14.17
N THR A 38 7.66 0.16 -14.73
CA THR A 38 8.77 0.74 -13.96
C THR A 38 8.27 1.93 -13.11
N MET A 39 9.00 2.25 -12.03
CA MET A 39 8.75 3.44 -11.22
C MET A 39 8.59 4.70 -12.10
N ALA A 40 9.44 4.86 -13.10
CA ALA A 40 9.40 6.04 -13.97
C ALA A 40 8.15 6.09 -14.87
N GLN A 41 7.63 4.95 -15.29
CA GLN A 41 6.37 4.86 -16.04
C GLN A 41 5.21 5.21 -15.13
N PHE A 42 5.12 4.55 -13.97
CA PHE A 42 4.09 4.79 -12.97
C PHE A 42 4.03 6.26 -12.53
N LEU A 43 5.17 6.86 -12.18
CA LEU A 43 5.21 8.28 -11.76
C LEU A 43 4.78 9.25 -12.87
N ARG A 44 5.06 8.93 -14.15
CA ARG A 44 4.58 9.73 -15.28
C ARG A 44 3.08 9.57 -15.48
N GLY A 45 2.58 8.34 -15.45
CA GLY A 45 1.16 8.01 -15.67
C GLY A 45 0.27 8.55 -14.55
N SER A 46 0.66 8.34 -13.30
CA SER A 46 -0.09 8.77 -12.13
C SER A 46 0.00 10.27 -11.81
N GLY A 47 1.05 10.94 -12.31
CA GLY A 47 1.30 12.36 -12.02
C GLY A 47 1.82 12.67 -10.61
N VAL A 48 2.33 11.67 -9.89
CA VAL A 48 2.92 11.80 -8.55
C VAL A 48 4.17 12.68 -8.58
N ARG A 49 4.31 13.56 -7.60
CA ARG A 49 5.44 14.50 -7.46
C ARG A 49 6.09 14.49 -6.08
N CYS A 50 5.69 13.59 -5.20
CA CYS A 50 6.31 13.35 -3.91
C CYS A 50 7.19 12.09 -3.94
N PRO A 51 7.98 11.79 -2.90
CA PRO A 51 8.65 10.52 -2.74
C PRO A 51 7.68 9.35 -2.89
N ALA A 52 8.10 8.30 -3.62
CA ALA A 52 7.30 7.11 -3.83
C ALA A 52 8.09 5.85 -3.43
N TYR A 53 7.41 4.93 -2.74
CA TYR A 53 7.92 3.64 -2.30
C TYR A 53 7.12 2.56 -3.03
N MET A 54 7.82 1.65 -3.71
CA MET A 54 7.19 0.56 -4.44
C MET A 54 7.84 -0.76 -4.06
N VAL A 55 7.02 -1.81 -3.96
CA VAL A 55 7.47 -3.18 -3.80
C VAL A 55 7.06 -4.02 -5.01
N GLU A 56 7.72 -5.17 -5.20
CA GLU A 56 7.43 -6.11 -6.28
C GLU A 56 6.23 -6.98 -5.91
N GLY A 57 5.25 -7.08 -6.81
CA GLY A 57 4.16 -8.04 -6.73
C GLY A 57 4.44 -9.31 -7.55
N ASN A 58 3.55 -10.30 -7.44
CA ASN A 58 3.71 -11.58 -8.14
C ASN A 58 3.47 -11.47 -9.67
N CYS A 59 2.87 -10.39 -10.14
CA CYS A 59 2.70 -10.12 -11.58
C CYS A 59 3.76 -9.13 -12.12
N ASP A 60 4.64 -8.60 -11.29
CA ASP A 60 5.75 -7.76 -11.70
C ASP A 60 6.93 -8.66 -12.11
N MET A 61 7.35 -8.61 -13.39
CA MET A 61 8.26 -9.63 -13.95
C MET A 61 9.73 -9.23 -13.99
N ASN A 62 10.14 -8.11 -13.40
CA ASN A 62 11.41 -7.50 -13.75
C ASN A 62 12.42 -7.31 -12.61
N GLY A 63 12.11 -7.62 -11.36
CA GLY A 63 13.03 -7.42 -10.23
C GLY A 63 13.49 -5.96 -10.04
N TYR A 64 12.69 -5.00 -10.50
CA TYR A 64 13.01 -3.58 -10.37
C TYR A 64 12.74 -3.04 -8.97
N PHE A 65 11.93 -3.73 -8.20
CA PHE A 65 11.55 -3.34 -6.85
C PHE A 65 11.93 -4.43 -5.85
N PRO A 66 12.22 -4.07 -4.61
CA PRO A 66 12.36 -5.06 -3.55
C PRO A 66 11.02 -5.74 -3.29
N ARG A 67 11.03 -7.00 -2.85
CA ARG A 67 9.82 -7.73 -2.43
C ARG A 67 9.24 -7.18 -1.14
N GLU A 68 10.14 -6.65 -0.30
CA GLU A 68 9.81 -6.05 0.99
C GLU A 68 10.64 -4.78 1.19
N GLN A 69 10.05 -3.80 1.86
CA GLN A 69 10.74 -2.60 2.29
C GLN A 69 10.35 -2.24 3.73
N ILE A 70 11.32 -1.89 4.54
CA ILE A 70 11.07 -1.25 5.82
C ILE A 70 11.40 0.23 5.67
N VAL A 71 10.43 1.08 5.99
CA VAL A 71 10.57 2.54 5.88
C VAL A 71 10.14 3.22 7.18
N GLU A 72 10.77 4.35 7.48
CA GLU A 72 10.40 5.19 8.62
C GLU A 72 9.72 6.46 8.11
N LEU A 73 8.44 6.62 8.40
CA LEU A 73 7.62 7.73 7.92
C LEU A 73 6.76 8.27 9.07
N GLY A 74 6.79 9.58 9.27
CA GLY A 74 5.95 10.27 10.25
C GLY A 74 6.15 9.83 11.71
N GLY A 75 7.31 9.21 12.04
CA GLY A 75 7.61 8.67 13.38
C GLY A 75 7.17 7.22 13.57
N HIS A 76 6.71 6.55 12.53
CA HIS A 76 6.30 5.15 12.49
C HIS A 76 7.23 4.31 11.62
N ARG A 77 7.35 3.04 11.93
CA ARG A 77 8.15 2.06 11.19
C ARG A 77 7.21 1.10 10.44
N LEU A 78 7.23 1.18 9.11
CA LEU A 78 6.30 0.45 8.25
C LEU A 78 7.01 -0.70 7.55
N LEU A 79 6.40 -1.89 7.57
CA LEU A 79 6.71 -3.01 6.66
C LEU A 79 5.82 -2.89 5.43
N LEU A 80 6.43 -2.75 4.26
CA LEU A 80 5.74 -2.70 2.97
C LEU A 80 6.04 -4.00 2.21
N THR A 81 5.02 -4.68 1.74
CA THR A 81 5.13 -5.89 0.93
C THR A 81 3.91 -6.04 0.01
N HIS A 82 4.03 -6.85 -1.03
CA HIS A 82 2.83 -7.25 -1.78
C HIS A 82 1.98 -8.26 -1.01
N GLY A 83 2.60 -9.11 -0.19
CA GLY A 83 1.92 -10.03 0.70
C GLY A 83 1.79 -11.46 0.18
N HIS A 84 2.09 -11.74 -1.09
CA HIS A 84 1.98 -13.10 -1.64
C HIS A 84 2.94 -14.10 -0.99
N ASP A 85 4.12 -13.66 -0.56
CA ASP A 85 5.11 -14.46 0.16
C ASP A 85 4.68 -14.76 1.62
N PHE A 86 3.72 -14.00 2.15
CA PHE A 86 3.14 -14.16 3.51
C PHE A 86 1.77 -14.83 3.51
N TYR A 87 1.36 -15.44 2.42
CA TYR A 87 0.10 -16.18 2.30
C TYR A 87 -1.15 -15.40 2.75
N VAL A 88 -1.16 -14.07 2.59
CA VAL A 88 -2.20 -13.16 3.09
C VAL A 88 -3.62 -13.41 2.57
N ARG A 89 -3.79 -14.37 1.67
CA ARG A 89 -5.12 -14.86 1.25
C ARG A 89 -5.78 -15.75 2.29
N PHE A 90 -4.99 -16.31 3.21
CA PHE A 90 -5.44 -17.25 4.23
C PHE A 90 -5.50 -16.63 5.63
N GLY A 91 -4.83 -15.51 5.85
CA GLY A 91 -4.77 -14.77 7.10
C GLY A 91 -3.62 -13.77 7.10
N THR A 92 -3.50 -12.99 8.15
CA THR A 92 -2.49 -11.93 8.31
C THR A 92 -1.41 -12.28 9.33
N GLU A 93 -1.48 -13.47 9.93
CA GLU A 93 -0.64 -13.87 11.06
C GLU A 93 0.85 -13.89 10.71
N GLU A 94 1.23 -14.44 9.54
CA GLU A 94 2.64 -14.47 9.12
C GLU A 94 3.18 -13.07 8.82
N LEU A 95 2.36 -12.20 8.25
CA LEU A 95 2.71 -10.81 8.00
C LEU A 95 2.86 -10.02 9.32
N HIS A 96 1.96 -10.27 10.27
CA HIS A 96 2.04 -9.70 11.61
C HIS A 96 3.35 -10.09 12.30
N ASP A 97 3.68 -11.39 12.32
CA ASP A 97 4.90 -11.89 12.94
C ASP A 97 6.16 -11.32 12.31
N GLU A 98 6.15 -11.11 11.00
CA GLU A 98 7.25 -10.44 10.29
C GLU A 98 7.37 -8.97 10.70
N ALA A 99 6.26 -8.25 10.82
CA ALA A 99 6.25 -6.87 11.29
C ALA A 99 6.83 -6.76 12.72
N VAL A 100 6.40 -7.65 13.63
CA VAL A 100 6.91 -7.72 15.02
C VAL A 100 8.42 -8.00 15.03
N ARG A 101 8.90 -8.99 14.26
CA ARG A 101 10.32 -9.32 14.16
C ARG A 101 11.18 -8.13 13.73
N ASN A 102 10.64 -7.32 12.84
CA ASN A 102 11.31 -6.13 12.32
C ASN A 102 11.00 -4.85 13.11
N GLN A 103 10.31 -4.94 14.25
CA GLN A 103 9.93 -3.79 15.08
C GLN A 103 9.12 -2.74 14.32
N CYS A 104 8.28 -3.19 13.39
CA CYS A 104 7.34 -2.35 12.66
C CYS A 104 6.03 -2.26 13.43
N ASP A 105 5.47 -1.07 13.54
CA ASP A 105 4.16 -0.82 14.15
C ASP A 105 3.03 -0.74 13.11
N ILE A 106 3.38 -0.77 11.82
CA ILE A 106 2.44 -0.82 10.70
C ILE A 106 2.94 -1.84 9.68
N ALA A 107 2.03 -2.72 9.20
CA ALA A 107 2.27 -3.58 8.05
C ALA A 107 1.27 -3.23 6.93
N VAL A 108 1.77 -3.05 5.72
CA VAL A 108 0.94 -2.64 4.58
C VAL A 108 1.16 -3.60 3.42
N PHE A 109 0.06 -4.17 2.90
CA PHE A 109 0.12 -5.19 1.85
C PHE A 109 -0.99 -5.03 0.79
N GLY A 110 -0.85 -5.70 -0.37
CA GLY A 110 -1.79 -5.72 -1.50
C GLY A 110 -2.36 -7.10 -1.81
N HIS A 111 -2.20 -7.57 -3.05
CA HIS A 111 -2.43 -8.94 -3.52
C HIS A 111 -3.86 -9.47 -3.47
N THR A 112 -4.58 -9.27 -2.39
CA THR A 112 -5.94 -9.80 -2.24
C THR A 112 -6.97 -9.05 -3.09
N HIS A 113 -6.67 -7.82 -3.47
CA HIS A 113 -7.56 -6.85 -4.11
C HIS A 113 -8.79 -6.49 -3.24
N LYS A 114 -8.73 -6.78 -1.95
CA LYS A 114 -9.78 -6.47 -0.97
C LYS A 114 -9.22 -5.55 0.10
N PRO A 115 -9.87 -4.42 0.37
CA PRO A 115 -9.39 -3.51 1.41
C PRO A 115 -9.51 -4.14 2.80
N LEU A 116 -8.53 -3.83 3.65
CA LEU A 116 -8.49 -4.25 5.05
C LEU A 116 -7.91 -3.13 5.91
N ILE A 117 -8.51 -2.88 7.07
CA ILE A 117 -7.93 -2.14 8.19
C ILE A 117 -8.12 -3.03 9.40
N GLU A 118 -7.04 -3.60 9.91
CA GLU A 118 -7.06 -4.55 11.01
C GLU A 118 -6.26 -4.02 12.19
N GLU A 119 -6.92 -3.91 13.33
CA GLU A 119 -6.40 -3.42 14.60
C GLU A 119 -6.53 -4.49 15.71
N THR A 120 -6.45 -5.76 15.34
CA THR A 120 -6.66 -6.89 16.28
C THR A 120 -5.59 -6.93 17.36
N ASP A 121 -4.34 -6.63 16.99
CA ASP A 121 -3.23 -6.49 17.93
C ASP A 121 -2.83 -5.00 18.03
N PRO A 122 -2.78 -4.43 19.25
CA PRO A 122 -2.41 -3.03 19.42
C PRO A 122 -0.96 -2.71 19.06
N SER A 123 -0.10 -3.73 18.88
CA SER A 123 1.31 -3.53 18.53
C SER A 123 1.55 -3.29 17.04
N VAL A 124 0.67 -3.82 16.16
CA VAL A 124 0.81 -3.70 14.70
C VAL A 124 -0.52 -3.39 14.05
N LEU A 125 -0.60 -2.27 13.33
CA LEU A 125 -1.70 -1.94 12.45
C LEU A 125 -1.49 -2.59 11.07
N ILE A 126 -2.43 -3.45 10.64
CA ILE A 126 -2.33 -4.14 9.35
C ILE A 126 -3.29 -3.50 8.34
N LEU A 127 -2.76 -3.13 7.17
CA LEU A 127 -3.48 -2.35 6.16
C LEU A 127 -3.39 -2.98 4.77
N ASN A 128 -4.52 -2.97 4.06
CA ASN A 128 -4.58 -3.26 2.62
C ASN A 128 -5.47 -2.21 1.93
N PRO A 129 -4.98 -1.51 0.90
CA PRO A 129 -5.77 -0.51 0.17
C PRO A 129 -6.85 -1.12 -0.73
N GLY A 130 -6.86 -2.44 -0.93
CA GLY A 130 -7.57 -3.08 -2.02
C GLY A 130 -6.83 -2.89 -3.35
N SER A 131 -7.54 -2.98 -4.46
CA SER A 131 -6.96 -2.71 -5.77
C SER A 131 -7.47 -1.39 -6.35
N ILE A 132 -6.55 -0.62 -6.93
CA ILE A 132 -6.86 0.64 -7.61
C ILE A 132 -7.48 0.40 -9.01
N SER A 133 -7.38 -0.82 -9.57
CA SER A 133 -7.89 -1.13 -10.91
C SER A 133 -8.81 -2.35 -10.98
N SER A 134 -8.55 -3.38 -10.19
CA SER A 134 -9.21 -4.70 -10.29
C SER A 134 -9.81 -5.15 -8.95
N PRO A 135 -10.77 -4.40 -8.38
CA PRO A 135 -11.33 -4.67 -7.05
C PRO A 135 -12.05 -6.04 -6.98
N ARG A 136 -11.91 -6.73 -5.83
CA ARG A 136 -12.54 -8.03 -5.56
C ARG A 136 -13.49 -8.00 -4.35
N GLN A 137 -13.73 -6.84 -3.77
CA GLN A 137 -14.77 -6.65 -2.74
C GLN A 137 -16.15 -6.53 -3.40
N GLU A 138 -17.21 -6.74 -2.61
CA GLU A 138 -18.59 -6.83 -3.10
C GLU A 138 -19.08 -5.60 -3.88
N ASN A 139 -18.68 -4.39 -3.47
CA ASN A 139 -19.09 -3.17 -4.15
C ASN A 139 -18.43 -2.94 -5.51
N GLY A 140 -17.38 -3.73 -5.85
CA GLY A 140 -16.67 -3.66 -7.13
C GLY A 140 -15.99 -2.33 -7.44
N ARG A 141 -15.81 -1.44 -6.48
CA ARG A 141 -15.23 -0.10 -6.68
C ARG A 141 -13.72 -0.11 -6.42
N PRO A 142 -12.91 0.46 -7.32
CA PRO A 142 -11.49 0.69 -7.05
C PRO A 142 -11.28 1.46 -5.76
N SER A 143 -10.26 1.07 -4.99
CA SER A 143 -10.01 1.62 -3.67
C SER A 143 -8.54 1.95 -3.44
N TYR A 144 -8.30 2.84 -2.48
CA TYR A 144 -6.99 3.22 -1.98
C TYR A 144 -7.12 3.67 -0.51
N LEU A 145 -6.01 3.77 0.21
CA LEU A 145 -5.99 4.32 1.57
C LEU A 145 -5.31 5.68 1.58
N VAL A 146 -5.81 6.55 2.45
CA VAL A 146 -5.09 7.72 2.96
C VAL A 146 -4.63 7.39 4.37
N LEU A 147 -3.31 7.36 4.56
CA LEU A 147 -2.69 7.09 5.85
C LEU A 147 -2.09 8.39 6.40
N GLU A 148 -2.57 8.81 7.56
CA GLU A 148 -2.09 10.00 8.25
C GLU A 148 -1.25 9.58 9.45
N LEU A 149 0.04 9.96 9.42
CA LEU A 149 1.03 9.63 10.44
C LEU A 149 1.51 10.89 11.15
N GLN A 150 1.63 10.78 12.45
CA GLN A 150 2.24 11.79 13.31
C GLN A 150 2.97 11.07 14.45
N ALA A 151 4.21 11.49 14.72
CA ALA A 151 4.98 10.95 15.84
C ALA A 151 4.18 11.00 17.16
N ASP A 152 4.31 9.95 17.94
CA ASP A 152 3.64 9.79 19.25
C ASP A 152 2.11 9.78 19.21
N ARG A 153 1.52 9.59 18.01
CA ARG A 153 0.06 9.43 17.85
C ARG A 153 -0.26 8.15 17.10
N ARG A 154 -1.42 7.59 17.41
CA ARG A 154 -1.94 6.44 16.69
C ARG A 154 -2.13 6.79 15.21
N PRO A 155 -1.68 5.93 14.27
CA PRO A 155 -1.92 6.10 12.84
C PRO A 155 -3.42 6.17 12.52
N VAL A 156 -3.78 7.00 11.55
CA VAL A 156 -5.16 7.06 11.05
C VAL A 156 -5.20 6.60 9.59
N ALA A 157 -5.85 5.47 9.34
CA ALA A 157 -6.06 4.95 8.00
C ALA A 157 -7.51 5.20 7.56
N THR A 158 -7.68 5.81 6.38
CA THR A 158 -8.99 6.10 5.81
C THR A 158 -9.12 5.44 4.46
N LEU A 159 -10.08 4.50 4.31
CA LEU A 159 -10.41 3.87 3.04
C LEU A 159 -11.19 4.83 2.14
N ARG A 160 -10.76 4.93 0.89
CA ARG A 160 -11.37 5.76 -0.15
C ARG A 160 -11.72 4.90 -1.37
N TYR A 161 -12.77 5.29 -2.07
CA TYR A 161 -13.22 4.67 -3.33
C TYR A 161 -13.27 5.70 -4.45
N LEU A 162 -12.89 5.26 -5.66
CA LEU A 162 -13.04 6.06 -6.88
C LEU A 162 -14.49 6.18 -7.36
#